data_8eef62dcec5fca7f79e6598d3fcfe439
#
_entry.id   8eef62dcec5fca7f79e6598d3fcfe439
#
_cell.length_a   1.000
_cell.length_b   1.000
_cell.length_c   1.000
_cell.angle_alpha   90.00
_cell.angle_beta   90.00
_cell.angle_gamma   90.00
#
_symmetry.space_group_name_H-M   'P 1'
#
loop_
_entity.id
_entity.type
_entity.pdbx_description
1 polymer ?
#
loop_
_entity_poly.entity_id
_entity_poly.type
_entity_poly.pdbx_seq_one_letter_code
_entity_poly.pdbx_strand_id
1 'polypeptide(L)'
;MAKIIRRYQSEIYGNYRLAYATYGVLTGIVLAIVMLLHRALLPSNPPTSPESFESDVVLAVAIFVSAYRYRSTLPDKQIMLKELLLLGMGTAIVAAIVYGLLLWLVLGAVYPDLVDTFIQQRISLMPTADQGVDEALAIEKTKAYTAGDWAFIGVFRIFVISIIFTFFSAIIFRTQKSPIKQ
;
A
#
# COMPACT_ATOMS: atom_id res chain seq x y z
N MET A 1 9.56 -30.71 6.17
CA MET A 1 9.42 -29.27 6.00
C MET A 1 9.07 -28.87 4.55
N ALA A 2 9.84 -29.23 3.53
CA ALA A 2 9.55 -28.91 2.12
C ALA A 2 8.16 -29.37 1.61
N LYS A 3 7.67 -30.52 2.05
CA LYS A 3 6.35 -31.07 1.66
C LYS A 3 5.18 -30.27 2.28
N ILE A 4 5.36 -29.76 3.51
CA ILE A 4 4.37 -28.91 4.19
C ILE A 4 4.33 -27.53 3.50
N ILE A 5 5.48 -26.97 3.17
CA ILE A 5 5.57 -25.68 2.46
C ILE A 5 4.92 -25.79 1.08
N ARG A 6 5.15 -26.86 0.32
CA ARG A 6 4.49 -27.08 -0.99
C ARG A 6 2.99 -27.24 -0.86
N ARG A 7 2.48 -27.98 0.15
CA ARG A 7 1.06 -28.14 0.38
C ARG A 7 0.41 -26.80 0.75
N TYR A 8 1.05 -26.05 1.64
CA TYR A 8 0.61 -24.71 2.02
C TYR A 8 0.60 -23.76 0.82
N GLN A 9 1.61 -23.81 -0.03
CA GLN A 9 1.65 -23.04 -1.27
C GLN A 9 0.52 -23.44 -2.22
N SER A 10 0.24 -24.73 -2.43
CA SER A 10 -0.85 -25.16 -3.33
C SER A 10 -2.23 -24.76 -2.80
N GLU A 11 -2.46 -24.75 -1.50
CA GLU A 11 -3.71 -24.31 -0.90
C GLU A 11 -3.88 -22.78 -0.97
N ILE A 12 -2.81 -22.01 -0.74
CA ILE A 12 -2.84 -20.55 -0.86
C ILE A 12 -3.09 -20.13 -2.30
N TYR A 13 -2.42 -20.74 -3.24
CA TYR A 13 -2.47 -20.34 -4.64
C TYR A 13 -3.67 -20.87 -5.40
N GLY A 14 -4.34 -21.93 -4.91
CA GLY A 14 -5.61 -22.41 -5.45
C GLY A 14 -6.81 -21.52 -5.10
N ASN A 15 -6.64 -20.64 -4.11
CA ASN A 15 -7.67 -19.72 -3.67
C ASN A 15 -7.17 -18.27 -3.72
N TYR A 16 -7.65 -17.49 -4.70
CA TYR A 16 -7.27 -16.09 -4.85
C TYR A 16 -7.53 -15.25 -3.58
N ARG A 17 -8.52 -15.63 -2.76
CA ARG A 17 -8.84 -14.94 -1.51
C ARG A 17 -7.72 -15.09 -0.48
N LEU A 18 -7.15 -16.27 -0.37
CA LEU A 18 -6.04 -16.52 0.52
C LEU A 18 -4.74 -15.87 -0.01
N ALA A 19 -4.57 -15.86 -1.33
CA ALA A 19 -3.44 -15.21 -1.98
C ALA A 19 -3.43 -13.69 -1.69
N TYR A 20 -4.53 -12.98 -1.93
CA TYR A 20 -4.53 -11.53 -1.66
C TYR A 20 -4.39 -11.19 -0.17
N ALA A 21 -4.93 -12.01 0.73
CA ALA A 21 -4.76 -11.79 2.16
C ALA A 21 -3.29 -11.92 2.57
N THR A 22 -2.61 -12.98 2.12
CA THR A 22 -1.19 -13.21 2.42
C THR A 22 -0.30 -12.10 1.85
N TYR A 23 -0.47 -11.75 0.57
CA TYR A 23 0.31 -10.68 -0.04
C TYR A 23 -0.01 -9.32 0.58
N GLY A 24 -1.27 -9.06 0.92
CA GLY A 24 -1.68 -7.82 1.57
C GLY A 24 -1.03 -7.65 2.95
N VAL A 25 -1.06 -8.68 3.79
CA VAL A 25 -0.43 -8.64 5.12
C VAL A 25 1.08 -8.40 4.99
N LEU A 26 1.76 -9.17 4.14
CA LEU A 26 3.20 -9.00 3.92
C LEU A 26 3.53 -7.59 3.40
N THR A 27 2.76 -7.09 2.46
CA THR A 27 2.96 -5.74 1.91
C THR A 27 2.76 -4.68 2.98
N GLY A 28 1.72 -4.76 3.79
CA GLY A 28 1.47 -3.80 4.87
C GLY A 28 2.60 -3.78 5.90
N ILE A 29 3.14 -4.95 6.25
CA ILE A 29 4.31 -5.05 7.15
C ILE A 29 5.55 -4.44 6.50
N VAL A 30 5.84 -4.75 5.22
CA VAL A 30 7.00 -4.21 4.51
C VAL A 30 6.92 -2.69 4.40
N LEU A 31 5.75 -2.13 4.12
CA LEU A 31 5.54 -0.67 4.09
C LEU A 31 5.88 -0.01 5.44
N ALA A 32 5.43 -0.61 6.55
CA ALA A 32 5.76 -0.11 7.88
C ALA A 32 7.26 -0.21 8.18
N ILE A 33 7.90 -1.32 7.78
CA ILE A 33 9.35 -1.49 7.93
C ILE A 33 10.12 -0.46 7.12
N VAL A 34 9.72 -0.19 5.87
CA VAL A 34 10.37 0.83 5.01
C VAL A 34 10.32 2.19 5.67
N MET A 35 9.19 2.58 6.24
CA MET A 35 9.05 3.84 6.98
C MET A 35 9.98 3.89 8.20
N LEU A 36 10.03 2.81 8.98
CA LEU A 36 10.91 2.72 10.16
C LEU A 36 12.40 2.75 9.77
N LEU A 37 12.78 2.06 8.69
CA LEU A 37 14.14 2.09 8.17
C LEU A 37 14.53 3.46 7.66
N HIS A 38 13.64 4.15 6.95
CA HIS A 38 13.89 5.53 6.52
C HIS A 38 14.20 6.42 7.74
N ARG A 39 13.39 6.34 8.80
CA ARG A 39 13.62 7.10 10.04
C ARG A 39 14.96 6.72 10.71
N ALA A 40 15.28 5.42 10.76
CA ALA A 40 16.48 4.93 11.43
C ALA A 40 17.78 5.25 10.65
N LEU A 41 17.75 5.15 9.34
CA LEU A 41 18.93 5.33 8.49
C LEU A 41 19.18 6.79 8.12
N LEU A 42 18.14 7.61 8.09
CA LEU A 42 18.19 9.02 7.70
C LEU A 42 17.63 9.92 8.80
N PRO A 43 18.22 9.92 10.01
CA PRO A 43 17.69 10.70 11.13
C PRO A 43 17.72 12.22 10.89
N SER A 44 18.64 12.70 10.04
CA SER A 44 18.74 14.09 9.62
C SER A 44 17.74 14.49 8.53
N ASN A 45 17.11 13.50 7.90
CA ASN A 45 16.08 13.68 6.88
C ASN A 45 14.93 12.69 7.15
N PRO A 46 14.16 12.88 8.25
CA PRO A 46 13.09 11.97 8.59
C PRO A 46 12.01 11.93 7.50
N PRO A 47 11.21 10.85 7.45
CA PRO A 47 10.06 10.82 6.56
C PRO A 47 9.16 12.03 6.89
N THR A 48 8.77 12.73 5.88
CA THR A 48 8.07 14.01 6.00
C THR A 48 6.56 13.86 5.87
N SER A 49 6.14 12.67 5.47
CA SER A 49 4.74 12.25 5.44
C SER A 49 4.69 10.72 5.39
N PRO A 50 3.54 10.09 5.71
CA PRO A 50 3.34 8.67 5.43
C PRO A 50 3.30 8.39 3.92
N GLU A 51 3.43 9.43 3.13
CA GLU A 51 3.34 9.45 1.67
C GLU A 51 4.75 9.52 1.07
N SER A 52 5.39 8.38 0.87
CA SER A 52 6.72 8.32 0.27
C SER A 52 6.69 7.58 -1.07
N PHE A 53 7.59 7.99 -1.98
CA PHE A 53 7.77 7.31 -3.26
C PHE A 53 8.20 5.84 -3.08
N GLU A 54 8.99 5.56 -2.05
CA GLU A 54 9.42 4.19 -1.72
C GLU A 54 8.23 3.29 -1.39
N SER A 55 7.24 3.83 -0.69
CA SER A 55 5.98 3.10 -0.41
C SER A 55 5.23 2.75 -1.68
N ASP A 56 5.19 3.66 -2.66
CA ASP A 56 4.53 3.43 -3.94
C ASP A 56 5.23 2.33 -4.74
N VAL A 57 6.57 2.32 -4.75
CA VAL A 57 7.36 1.27 -5.40
C VAL A 57 7.11 -0.09 -4.75
N VAL A 58 7.15 -0.16 -3.43
CA VAL A 58 6.86 -1.41 -2.69
C VAL A 58 5.46 -1.93 -3.02
N LEU A 59 4.47 -1.05 -3.04
CA LEU A 59 3.08 -1.39 -3.35
C LEU A 59 2.93 -1.89 -4.79
N ALA A 60 3.54 -1.19 -5.75
CA ALA A 60 3.56 -1.61 -7.15
C ALA A 60 4.16 -3.02 -7.29
N VAL A 61 5.36 -3.23 -6.76
CA VAL A 61 6.04 -4.53 -6.80
C VAL A 61 5.18 -5.63 -6.17
N ALA A 62 4.55 -5.36 -5.03
CA ALA A 62 3.71 -6.34 -4.35
C ALA A 62 2.49 -6.74 -5.21
N ILE A 63 1.80 -5.79 -5.83
CA ILE A 63 0.65 -6.05 -6.72
C ILE A 63 1.10 -6.84 -7.95
N PHE A 64 2.20 -6.46 -8.60
CA PHE A 64 2.72 -7.18 -9.75
C PHE A 64 3.20 -8.59 -9.40
N VAL A 65 3.92 -8.76 -8.30
CA VAL A 65 4.39 -10.07 -7.82
C VAL A 65 3.21 -10.97 -7.45
N SER A 66 2.18 -10.44 -6.78
CA SER A 66 0.99 -11.22 -6.44
C SER A 66 0.28 -11.74 -7.69
N ALA A 67 0.09 -10.87 -8.70
CA ALA A 67 -0.52 -11.23 -9.97
C ALA A 67 0.30 -12.28 -10.75
N TYR A 68 1.61 -12.06 -10.85
CA TYR A 68 2.52 -12.99 -11.50
C TYR A 68 2.54 -14.37 -10.83
N ARG A 69 2.69 -14.40 -9.51
CA ARG A 69 2.72 -15.63 -8.72
C ARG A 69 1.39 -16.37 -8.81
N TYR A 70 0.27 -15.68 -8.65
CA TYR A 70 -1.04 -16.30 -8.79
C TYR A 70 -1.23 -16.90 -10.17
N ARG A 71 -0.92 -16.16 -11.24
CA ARG A 71 -0.96 -16.68 -12.61
C ARG A 71 -0.09 -17.92 -12.80
N SER A 72 1.11 -17.95 -12.24
CA SER A 72 2.06 -19.08 -12.39
C SER A 72 1.59 -20.37 -11.73
N THR A 73 0.62 -20.30 -10.81
CA THR A 73 0.08 -21.45 -10.09
C THR A 73 -1.16 -22.05 -10.76
N LEU A 74 -1.76 -21.32 -11.70
CA LEU A 74 -2.89 -21.85 -12.47
C LEU A 74 -2.40 -22.86 -13.48
N PRO A 75 -3.10 -24.02 -13.64
CA PRO A 75 -2.69 -25.09 -14.55
C PRO A 75 -2.47 -24.60 -15.98
N ASP A 76 -3.38 -23.78 -16.48
CA ASP A 76 -3.36 -23.28 -17.86
C ASP A 76 -2.68 -21.91 -17.97
N LYS A 77 -2.16 -21.36 -16.85
CA LYS A 77 -1.64 -19.98 -16.75
C LYS A 77 -2.60 -18.93 -17.31
N GLN A 78 -3.89 -19.26 -17.38
CA GLN A 78 -4.94 -18.37 -17.84
C GLN A 78 -5.60 -17.72 -16.63
N ILE A 79 -5.66 -16.40 -16.66
CA ILE A 79 -6.30 -15.62 -15.59
C ILE A 79 -7.24 -14.59 -16.22
N MET A 80 -8.45 -14.49 -15.68
CA MET A 80 -9.41 -13.53 -16.13
C MET A 80 -9.11 -12.14 -15.57
N LEU A 81 -9.50 -11.11 -16.32
CA LEU A 81 -9.36 -9.72 -15.88
C LEU A 81 -10.00 -9.48 -14.50
N LYS A 82 -11.19 -10.05 -14.27
CA LYS A 82 -11.90 -9.93 -12.99
C LYS A 82 -11.10 -10.49 -11.81
N GLU A 83 -10.45 -11.64 -11.99
CA GLU A 83 -9.64 -12.27 -10.94
C GLU A 83 -8.40 -11.43 -10.61
N LEU A 84 -7.75 -10.86 -11.63
CA LEU A 84 -6.62 -9.95 -11.45
C LEU A 84 -7.01 -8.68 -10.71
N LEU A 85 -8.16 -8.09 -11.07
CA LEU A 85 -8.69 -6.91 -10.38
C LEU A 85 -9.02 -7.24 -8.91
N LEU A 86 -9.69 -8.35 -8.66
CA LEU A 86 -10.01 -8.78 -7.29
C LEU A 86 -8.76 -9.11 -6.48
N LEU A 87 -7.76 -9.74 -7.09
CA LEU A 87 -6.48 -10.03 -6.44
C LEU A 87 -5.73 -8.75 -6.06
N GLY A 88 -5.57 -7.82 -7.01
CA GLY A 88 -4.86 -6.57 -6.78
C GLY A 88 -5.57 -5.67 -5.76
N MET A 89 -6.89 -5.48 -5.92
CA MET A 89 -7.68 -4.69 -4.96
C MET A 89 -7.73 -5.34 -3.58
N GLY A 90 -7.90 -6.66 -3.51
CA GLY A 90 -7.87 -7.38 -2.23
C GLY A 90 -6.53 -7.25 -1.52
N THR A 91 -5.41 -7.40 -2.26
CA THR A 91 -4.05 -7.16 -1.73
C THR A 91 -3.91 -5.74 -1.20
N ALA A 92 -4.40 -4.74 -1.94
CA ALA A 92 -4.33 -3.34 -1.56
C ALA A 92 -5.14 -3.03 -0.29
N ILE A 93 -6.37 -3.52 -0.19
CA ILE A 93 -7.23 -3.30 0.98
C ILE A 93 -6.58 -3.89 2.25
N VAL A 94 -6.13 -5.15 2.16
CA VAL A 94 -5.48 -5.80 3.30
C VAL A 94 -4.18 -5.09 3.68
N ALA A 95 -3.35 -4.72 2.68
CA ALA A 95 -2.12 -3.97 2.92
C ALA A 95 -2.38 -2.62 3.58
N ALA A 96 -3.39 -1.88 3.11
CA ALA A 96 -3.78 -0.59 3.67
C ALA A 96 -4.22 -0.70 5.13
N ILE A 97 -5.04 -1.70 5.47
CA ILE A 97 -5.48 -1.93 6.85
C ILE A 97 -4.28 -2.27 7.75
N VAL A 98 -3.45 -3.21 7.34
CA VAL A 98 -2.28 -3.64 8.14
C VAL A 98 -1.30 -2.49 8.30
N TYR A 99 -0.98 -1.78 7.22
CA TYR A 99 -0.11 -0.61 7.26
C TYR A 99 -0.67 0.49 8.15
N GLY A 100 -1.97 0.81 8.01
CA GLY A 100 -2.62 1.85 8.80
C GLY A 100 -2.59 1.55 10.30
N LEU A 101 -2.84 0.30 10.70
CA LEU A 101 -2.73 -0.13 12.10
C LEU A 101 -1.29 0.00 12.63
N LEU A 102 -0.31 -0.45 11.85
CA LEU A 102 1.10 -0.35 12.22
C LEU A 102 1.56 1.12 12.25
N LEU A 103 1.15 1.93 11.29
CA LEU A 103 1.44 3.35 11.25
C LEU A 103 0.85 4.09 12.47
N TRP A 104 -0.40 3.78 12.82
CA TRP A 104 -1.03 4.34 14.01
C TRP A 104 -0.25 3.99 15.29
N LEU A 105 0.20 2.74 15.44
CA LEU A 105 1.03 2.33 16.56
C LEU A 105 2.39 3.04 16.57
N VAL A 106 3.02 3.16 15.41
CA VAL A 106 4.32 3.84 15.28
C VAL A 106 4.21 5.32 15.66
N LEU A 107 3.22 6.02 15.11
CA LEU A 107 3.03 7.45 15.37
C LEU A 107 2.48 7.73 16.78
N GLY A 108 1.71 6.82 17.35
CA GLY A 108 1.13 7.02 18.66
C GLY A 108 2.02 6.61 19.82
N ALA A 109 2.90 5.59 19.64
CA ALA A 109 3.63 4.99 20.74
C ALA A 109 5.16 4.95 20.55
N VAL A 110 5.65 4.81 19.32
CA VAL A 110 7.08 4.60 19.07
C VAL A 110 7.79 5.92 18.73
N TYR A 111 7.21 6.69 17.83
CA TYR A 111 7.76 7.96 17.31
C TYR A 111 6.69 9.05 17.24
N PRO A 112 6.16 9.52 18.38
CA PRO A 112 5.13 10.57 18.38
C PRO A 112 5.64 11.90 17.80
N ASP A 113 6.95 12.15 17.83
CA ASP A 113 7.62 13.31 17.23
C ASP A 113 7.45 13.39 15.68
N LEU A 114 7.18 12.26 15.03
CA LEU A 114 6.90 12.27 13.60
C LEU A 114 5.57 12.96 13.25
N VAL A 115 4.61 12.97 14.15
CA VAL A 115 3.34 13.68 13.95
C VAL A 115 3.60 15.16 13.78
N ASP A 116 4.43 15.75 14.66
CA ASP A 116 4.81 17.17 14.57
C ASP A 116 5.61 17.44 13.29
N THR A 117 6.51 16.54 12.91
CA THR A 117 7.27 16.64 11.66
C THR A 117 6.34 16.69 10.44
N PHE A 118 5.35 15.81 10.38
CA PHE A 118 4.36 15.76 9.28
C PHE A 118 3.50 17.03 9.25
N ILE A 119 3.08 17.54 10.41
CA ILE A 119 2.34 18.79 10.54
C ILE A 119 3.16 19.95 9.98
N GLN A 120 4.41 20.12 10.43
CA GLN A 120 5.27 21.20 9.99
C GLN A 120 5.50 21.19 8.48
N GLN A 121 5.75 20.00 7.91
CA GLN A 121 5.93 19.91 6.49
C GLN A 121 4.64 20.22 5.72
N ARG A 122 3.51 19.72 6.16
CA ARG A 122 2.26 20.02 5.47
C ARG A 122 1.97 21.52 5.48
N ILE A 123 2.26 22.19 6.58
CA ILE A 123 2.13 23.65 6.67
C ILE A 123 3.11 24.35 5.71
N SER A 124 4.36 23.87 5.61
CA SER A 124 5.36 24.46 4.71
C SER A 124 5.02 24.30 3.22
N LEU A 125 4.19 23.32 2.87
CA LEU A 125 3.74 23.09 1.50
C LEU A 125 2.44 23.83 1.15
N MET A 126 1.83 24.52 2.12
CA MET A 126 0.66 25.34 1.85
C MET A 126 1.08 26.60 1.09
N PRO A 127 0.33 27.00 0.06
CA PRO A 127 0.63 28.23 -0.68
C PRO A 127 0.65 29.43 0.26
N THR A 128 1.70 30.25 0.20
CA THR A 128 1.77 31.49 0.95
C THR A 128 0.72 32.48 0.45
N ALA A 129 -0.02 32.95 1.36
CA ALA A 129 -1.06 33.92 1.50
C ALA A 129 -1.19 35.07 0.45
N ASP A 130 -1.68 34.76 -0.73
CA ASP A 130 -2.50 35.74 -1.45
C ASP A 130 -4.03 35.45 -1.33
N GLN A 131 -4.41 34.47 -0.54
CA GLN A 131 -5.79 33.93 -0.49
C GLN A 131 -6.51 34.05 0.88
N GLY A 132 -6.12 34.94 1.77
CA GLY A 132 -6.99 35.41 2.86
C GLY A 132 -7.29 34.42 3.98
N VAL A 133 -8.46 34.60 4.61
CA VAL A 133 -8.93 33.98 5.85
C VAL A 133 -8.89 32.45 5.88
N ASP A 134 -8.91 31.78 4.73
CA ASP A 134 -8.95 30.31 4.64
C ASP A 134 -7.60 29.64 4.99
N GLU A 135 -6.47 30.35 4.84
CA GLU A 135 -5.14 29.82 5.16
C GLU A 135 -4.93 29.62 6.65
N ALA A 136 -5.27 30.61 7.46
CA ALA A 136 -5.14 30.51 8.92
C ALA A 136 -5.99 29.35 9.47
N LEU A 137 -7.19 29.16 8.95
CA LEU A 137 -8.08 28.06 9.31
C LEU A 137 -7.52 26.70 8.86
N ALA A 138 -6.89 26.63 7.67
CA ALA A 138 -6.28 25.40 7.18
C ALA A 138 -5.05 25.00 8.02
N ILE A 139 -4.23 25.98 8.43
CA ILE A 139 -3.10 25.76 9.34
C ILE A 139 -3.59 25.28 10.71
N GLU A 140 -4.61 25.90 11.27
CA GLU A 140 -5.19 25.51 12.57
C GLU A 140 -5.73 24.08 12.52
N LYS A 141 -6.50 23.73 11.47
CA LYS A 141 -6.99 22.36 11.27
C LYS A 141 -5.85 21.36 11.13
N THR A 142 -4.78 21.73 10.42
CA THR A 142 -3.62 20.82 10.24
C THR A 142 -2.89 20.57 11.55
N LYS A 143 -2.77 21.57 12.42
CA LYS A 143 -2.17 21.45 13.76
C LYS A 143 -2.97 20.51 14.68
N ALA A 144 -4.24 20.32 14.41
CA ALA A 144 -5.11 19.41 15.17
C ALA A 144 -5.00 17.94 14.75
N TYR A 145 -4.21 17.61 13.72
CA TYR A 145 -4.06 16.23 13.24
C TYR A 145 -3.38 15.34 14.28
N THR A 146 -3.99 14.20 14.50
CA THR A 146 -3.50 13.15 15.41
C THR A 146 -2.78 12.04 14.64
N ALA A 147 -2.16 11.11 15.36
CA ALA A 147 -1.61 9.87 14.78
C ALA A 147 -2.66 9.09 13.98
N GLY A 148 -3.93 9.11 14.43
CA GLY A 148 -5.04 8.47 13.71
C GLY A 148 -5.35 9.11 12.38
N ASP A 149 -5.33 10.44 12.30
CA ASP A 149 -5.58 11.18 11.06
C ASP A 149 -4.48 10.89 10.03
N TRP A 150 -3.23 10.88 10.44
CA TRP A 150 -2.09 10.52 9.58
C TRP A 150 -2.13 9.07 9.13
N ALA A 151 -2.52 8.15 10.01
CA ALA A 151 -2.72 6.76 9.64
C ALA A 151 -3.82 6.61 8.59
N PHE A 152 -4.92 7.33 8.75
CA PHE A 152 -6.02 7.34 7.78
C PHE A 152 -5.60 7.91 6.41
N ILE A 153 -4.82 9.01 6.41
CA ILE A 153 -4.25 9.57 5.17
C ILE A 153 -3.39 8.54 4.45
N GLY A 154 -2.51 7.82 5.18
CA GLY A 154 -1.69 6.76 4.62
C GLY A 154 -2.50 5.61 4.03
N VAL A 155 -3.54 5.15 4.74
CA VAL A 155 -4.49 4.11 4.26
C VAL A 155 -5.17 4.55 2.97
N PHE A 156 -5.73 5.75 2.97
CA PHE A 156 -6.46 6.29 1.81
C PHE A 156 -5.55 6.39 0.58
N ARG A 157 -4.33 6.88 0.75
CA ARG A 157 -3.36 6.97 -0.34
C ARG A 157 -3.01 5.60 -0.92
N ILE A 158 -2.66 4.63 -0.07
CA ILE A 158 -2.37 3.26 -0.53
C ILE A 158 -3.52 2.73 -1.36
N PHE A 159 -4.75 2.95 -0.92
CA PHE A 159 -5.93 2.52 -1.65
C PHE A 159 -6.03 3.16 -3.03
N VAL A 160 -5.89 4.49 -3.12
CA VAL A 160 -6.00 5.24 -4.39
C VAL A 160 -4.90 4.82 -5.38
N ILE A 161 -3.65 4.77 -4.93
CA ILE A 161 -2.51 4.40 -5.78
C ILE A 161 -2.60 2.93 -6.23
N SER A 162 -3.10 2.05 -5.37
CA SER A 162 -3.30 0.64 -5.69
C SER A 162 -4.27 0.42 -6.85
N ILE A 163 -5.27 1.28 -7.01
CA ILE A 163 -6.20 1.19 -8.14
C ILE A 163 -5.41 1.27 -9.44
N ILE A 164 -4.51 2.24 -9.56
CA ILE A 164 -3.69 2.47 -10.75
C ILE A 164 -2.83 1.24 -11.03
N PHE A 165 -2.07 0.77 -10.04
CA PHE A 165 -1.18 -0.39 -10.21
C PHE A 165 -1.95 -1.69 -10.47
N THR A 166 -3.14 -1.84 -9.88
CA THR A 166 -4.01 -2.99 -10.16
C THR A 166 -4.48 -3.01 -11.61
N PHE A 167 -4.89 -1.87 -12.16
CA PHE A 167 -5.26 -1.78 -13.57
C PHE A 167 -4.09 -2.09 -14.50
N PHE A 168 -2.91 -1.53 -14.26
CA PHE A 168 -1.72 -1.83 -15.04
C PHE A 168 -1.35 -3.32 -14.97
N SER A 169 -1.33 -3.89 -13.77
CA SER A 169 -1.08 -5.32 -13.57
C SER A 169 -2.10 -6.18 -14.31
N ALA A 170 -3.37 -5.81 -14.25
CA ALA A 170 -4.45 -6.54 -14.92
C ALA A 170 -4.32 -6.50 -16.44
N ILE A 171 -3.90 -5.38 -17.02
CA ILE A 171 -3.64 -5.26 -18.48
C ILE A 171 -2.46 -6.16 -18.88
N ILE A 172 -1.38 -6.16 -18.12
CA ILE A 172 -0.14 -6.89 -18.43
C ILE A 172 -0.35 -8.41 -18.30
N PHE A 173 -1.01 -8.86 -17.25
CA PHE A 173 -1.10 -10.28 -16.94
C PHE A 173 -2.36 -10.98 -17.45
N ARG A 174 -3.39 -10.24 -17.92
CA ARG A 174 -4.57 -10.87 -18.48
C ARG A 174 -4.20 -11.80 -19.65
N THR A 175 -4.81 -12.97 -19.69
CA THR A 175 -4.70 -13.85 -20.83
C THR A 175 -5.79 -13.47 -21.83
N GLN A 176 -5.40 -13.09 -23.06
CA GLN A 176 -6.36 -12.99 -24.15
C GLN A 176 -6.74 -14.42 -24.53
N LYS A 177 -8.04 -14.76 -24.45
CA LYS A 177 -8.53 -15.99 -25.05
C LYS A 177 -8.17 -15.92 -26.55
N SER A 178 -7.36 -16.85 -27.03
CA SER A 178 -7.17 -17.04 -28.46
C SER A 178 -8.57 -17.20 -29.08
N PRO A 179 -8.89 -16.49 -30.17
CA PRO A 179 -10.14 -16.76 -30.88
C PRO A 179 -10.15 -18.24 -31.23
N ILE A 180 -11.19 -18.95 -30.78
CA ILE A 180 -11.40 -20.37 -31.10
C ILE A 180 -11.37 -20.44 -32.61
N LYS A 181 -10.33 -21.08 -33.18
CA LYS A 181 -10.36 -21.51 -34.57
C LYS A 181 -11.49 -22.52 -34.68
N GLN A 182 -12.64 -22.04 -35.15
CA GLN A 182 -13.71 -22.92 -35.62
C GLN A 182 -13.27 -23.62 -36.90
#